data_612c92f2676f95019fe47b32dfa4ed06
#
_entry.id   612c92f2676f95019fe47b32dfa4ed06
#
_cell.length_a   1.000
_cell.length_b   1.000
_cell.length_c   1.000
_cell.angle_alpha   90.00
_cell.angle_beta   90.00
_cell.angle_gamma   90.00
#
_symmetry.space_group_name_H-M   'P 1'
#
loop_
_entity.id
_entity.type
_entity.pdbx_description
1 polymer ?
#
loop_
_entity_poly.entity_id
_entity_poly.type
_entity_poly.pdbx_seq_one_letter_code
_entity_poly.pdbx_strand_id
1 'polypeptide(L)'
;MDGVLDGALGAAFAGGRADLAATGLSLIMDELAYGVLLASLKGQLLHANQAARHELARRQVISVNEGHLHTVDATQARVLQQALAKAETGRRSLIALRSPTRGRLSIAVVPLRSERHHGNPPVALVLSRATVVDAVMLCFFARTHGLTPSEEQVLSILCQGYSAPEIAVQLNVAVSTVRSHVRSLCAKTHSNGVRALVGQVAVLPPIGAAHLQDPLH
;
A
#
# COMPACT_ATOMS: atom_id res chain seq x y z
N MET A 1 -31.44 20.93 -40.19
CA MET A 1 -30.58 21.66 -39.22
C MET A 1 -30.42 20.90 -37.88
N ASP A 2 -30.78 19.61 -37.82
CA ASP A 2 -30.90 18.84 -36.55
C ASP A 2 -29.75 17.89 -36.25
N GLY A 3 -28.76 17.80 -37.14
CA GLY A 3 -27.64 16.82 -36.91
C GLY A 3 -26.46 17.34 -36.10
N VAL A 4 -26.36 18.64 -35.81
CA VAL A 4 -25.18 19.23 -35.11
C VAL A 4 -25.35 19.24 -33.58
N LEU A 5 -26.59 19.26 -33.11
CA LEU A 5 -26.88 19.29 -31.67
C LEU A 5 -26.71 17.91 -30.99
N ASP A 6 -26.94 16.83 -31.71
CA ASP A 6 -26.85 15.47 -31.19
C ASP A 6 -25.38 15.03 -30.95
N GLY A 7 -24.46 15.48 -31.79
CA GLY A 7 -23.01 15.21 -31.63
C GLY A 7 -22.38 15.97 -30.45
N ALA A 8 -22.85 17.20 -30.16
CA ALA A 8 -22.32 18.01 -29.05
C ALA A 8 -22.80 17.47 -27.67
N LEU A 9 -24.07 17.04 -27.59
CA LEU A 9 -24.59 16.40 -26.35
C LEU A 9 -23.92 15.07 -26.09
N GLY A 10 -23.71 14.23 -27.09
CA GLY A 10 -23.01 12.94 -26.95
C GLY A 10 -21.55 13.11 -26.47
N ALA A 11 -20.82 14.10 -26.96
CA ALA A 11 -19.47 14.41 -26.54
C ALA A 11 -19.40 14.97 -25.10
N ALA A 12 -20.37 15.80 -24.70
CA ALA A 12 -20.46 16.34 -23.34
C ALA A 12 -20.77 15.23 -22.31
N PHE A 13 -21.67 14.29 -22.63
CA PHE A 13 -21.95 13.14 -21.76
C PHE A 13 -20.79 12.14 -21.70
N ALA A 14 -20.03 11.94 -22.77
CA ALA A 14 -18.85 11.10 -22.78
C ALA A 14 -17.70 11.73 -21.97
N GLY A 15 -17.49 13.05 -22.06
CA GLY A 15 -16.51 13.77 -21.25
C GLY A 15 -16.84 13.71 -19.76
N GLY A 16 -18.09 13.96 -19.38
CA GLY A 16 -18.52 13.90 -17.98
C GLY A 16 -18.40 12.50 -17.35
N ARG A 17 -18.64 11.43 -18.13
CA ARG A 17 -18.43 10.04 -17.65
C ARG A 17 -16.95 9.69 -17.49
N ALA A 18 -16.09 10.21 -18.37
CA ALA A 18 -14.64 10.00 -18.26
C ALA A 18 -14.06 10.72 -17.04
N ASP A 19 -14.50 11.93 -16.76
CA ASP A 19 -14.09 12.70 -15.58
C ASP A 19 -14.57 12.08 -14.28
N LEU A 20 -15.82 11.57 -14.23
CA LEU A 20 -16.34 10.83 -13.09
C LEU A 20 -15.57 9.54 -12.85
N ALA A 21 -15.22 8.80 -13.92
CA ALA A 21 -14.43 7.59 -13.81
C ALA A 21 -13.00 7.88 -13.34
N ALA A 22 -12.37 8.94 -13.83
CA ALA A 22 -11.03 9.35 -13.41
C ALA A 22 -11.02 9.79 -11.94
N THR A 23 -12.01 10.59 -11.52
CA THR A 23 -12.18 11.00 -10.12
C THR A 23 -12.44 9.80 -9.22
N GLY A 24 -13.34 8.90 -9.60
CA GLY A 24 -13.62 7.67 -8.86
C GLY A 24 -12.38 6.77 -8.72
N LEU A 25 -11.59 6.64 -9.78
CA LEU A 25 -10.34 5.88 -9.73
C LEU A 25 -9.33 6.51 -8.76
N SER A 26 -9.19 7.84 -8.77
CA SER A 26 -8.31 8.55 -7.84
C SER A 26 -8.74 8.32 -6.39
N LEU A 27 -10.04 8.39 -6.10
CA LEU A 27 -10.58 8.12 -4.77
C LEU A 27 -10.29 6.67 -4.33
N ILE A 28 -10.53 5.69 -5.20
CA ILE A 28 -10.21 4.28 -4.90
C ILE A 28 -8.71 4.09 -4.64
N MET A 29 -7.85 4.76 -5.41
CA MET A 29 -6.40 4.70 -5.22
C MET A 29 -5.98 5.26 -3.87
N ASP A 30 -6.64 6.30 -3.39
CA ASP A 30 -6.36 6.90 -2.09
C ASP A 30 -6.80 6.01 -0.91
N GLU A 31 -7.78 5.11 -1.12
CA GLU A 31 -8.20 4.12 -0.13
C GLU A 31 -7.24 2.92 0.00
N LEU A 32 -6.27 2.76 -0.92
CA LEU A 32 -5.34 1.64 -0.86
C LEU A 32 -4.30 1.83 0.25
N ALA A 33 -4.04 0.77 1.01
CA ALA A 33 -2.97 0.71 2.01
C ALA A 33 -1.56 0.74 1.39
N TYR A 34 -1.45 0.39 0.10
CA TYR A 34 -0.20 0.46 -0.63
C TYR A 34 0.03 1.85 -1.22
N GLY A 35 1.26 2.36 -1.07
CA GLY A 35 1.66 3.56 -1.79
C GLY A 35 1.74 3.28 -3.29
N VAL A 36 1.03 4.07 -4.09
CA VAL A 36 1.09 3.99 -5.55
C VAL A 36 1.55 5.33 -6.12
N LEU A 37 2.67 5.27 -6.84
CA LEU A 37 3.24 6.41 -7.54
C LEU A 37 3.10 6.18 -9.05
N LEU A 38 2.82 7.23 -9.78
CA LEU A 38 2.99 7.29 -11.22
C LEU A 38 4.17 8.23 -11.51
N ALA A 39 5.15 7.75 -12.26
CA ALA A 39 6.34 8.53 -12.61
C ALA A 39 6.70 8.35 -14.09
N SER A 40 7.48 9.30 -14.62
CA SER A 40 8.15 9.12 -15.90
C SER A 40 9.34 8.16 -15.76
N LEU A 41 9.86 7.64 -16.87
CA LEU A 41 11.08 6.83 -16.90
C LEU A 41 12.32 7.59 -16.37
N LYS A 42 12.29 8.92 -16.36
CA LYS A 42 13.33 9.79 -15.79
C LYS A 42 13.14 10.05 -14.29
N GLY A 43 12.12 9.43 -13.66
CA GLY A 43 11.85 9.58 -12.23
C GLY A 43 11.07 10.84 -11.87
N GLN A 44 10.51 11.59 -12.83
CA GLN A 44 9.62 12.70 -12.54
C GLN A 44 8.29 12.18 -12.01
N LEU A 45 7.86 12.64 -10.84
CA LEU A 45 6.60 12.27 -10.23
C LEU A 45 5.44 12.90 -11.01
N LEU A 46 4.48 12.08 -11.43
CA LEU A 46 3.27 12.48 -12.14
C LEU A 46 2.04 12.44 -11.22
N HIS A 47 1.97 11.40 -10.37
CA HIS A 47 0.87 11.22 -9.41
C HIS A 47 1.33 10.40 -8.22
N ALA A 48 0.68 10.61 -7.08
CA ALA A 48 0.87 9.80 -5.88
C ALA A 48 -0.47 9.66 -5.15
N ASN A 49 -0.83 8.46 -4.74
CA ASN A 49 -1.97 8.25 -3.86
C ASN A 49 -1.61 8.65 -2.41
N GLN A 50 -2.59 8.67 -1.52
CA GLN A 50 -2.43 9.14 -0.15
C GLN A 50 -1.34 8.37 0.61
N ALA A 51 -1.33 7.04 0.53
CA ALA A 51 -0.31 6.23 1.19
C ALA A 51 1.11 6.53 0.66
N ALA A 52 1.25 6.77 -0.64
CA ALA A 52 2.52 7.17 -1.24
C ALA A 52 2.94 8.58 -0.80
N ARG A 53 2.02 9.55 -0.75
CA ARG A 53 2.30 10.90 -0.23
C ARG A 53 2.82 10.86 1.19
N HIS A 54 2.24 10.04 2.07
CA HIS A 54 2.71 9.83 3.43
C HIS A 54 4.14 9.24 3.47
N GLU A 55 4.43 8.26 2.60
CA GLU A 55 5.76 7.67 2.52
C GLU A 55 6.82 8.69 2.04
N LEU A 56 6.49 9.47 1.02
CA LEU A 56 7.35 10.53 0.49
C LEU A 56 7.61 11.64 1.51
N ALA A 57 6.58 12.05 2.26
CA ALA A 57 6.68 13.07 3.30
C ALA A 57 7.61 12.67 4.47
N ARG A 58 7.72 11.38 4.77
CA ARG A 58 8.63 10.85 5.79
C ARG A 58 10.11 10.99 5.42
N ARG A 59 10.45 11.10 4.14
CA ARG A 59 11.81 11.27 3.60
C ARG A 59 12.85 10.25 4.12
N GLN A 60 12.40 9.06 4.53
CA GLN A 60 13.27 8.06 5.19
C GLN A 60 13.90 7.06 4.22
N VAL A 61 13.30 6.85 3.05
CA VAL A 61 13.75 5.90 2.04
C VAL A 61 13.69 6.54 0.67
N ILE A 62 12.54 7.11 0.34
CA ILE A 62 12.24 7.80 -0.91
C ILE A 62 11.59 9.14 -0.61
N SER A 63 11.89 10.14 -1.41
CA SER A 63 11.36 11.51 -1.28
C SER A 63 11.18 12.11 -2.66
N VAL A 64 10.61 13.31 -2.72
CA VAL A 64 10.51 14.12 -3.94
C VAL A 64 11.27 15.41 -3.71
N ASN A 65 12.11 15.77 -4.67
CA ASN A 65 12.78 17.05 -4.75
C ASN A 65 12.67 17.59 -6.18
N GLU A 66 12.23 18.83 -6.35
CA GLU A 66 12.01 19.47 -7.65
C GLU A 66 11.19 18.60 -8.62
N GLY A 67 10.17 17.90 -8.09
CA GLY A 67 9.31 17.04 -8.88
C GLY A 67 9.89 15.68 -9.25
N HIS A 68 11.11 15.34 -8.81
CA HIS A 68 11.77 14.07 -9.10
C HIS A 68 11.89 13.19 -7.85
N LEU A 69 11.86 11.87 -8.07
CA LEU A 69 12.04 10.87 -7.04
C LEU A 69 13.52 10.80 -6.63
N HIS A 70 13.78 10.92 -5.35
CA HIS A 70 15.09 10.81 -4.73
C HIS A 70 15.11 9.73 -3.66
N THR A 71 16.24 9.11 -3.44
CA THR A 71 16.49 8.14 -2.37
C THR A 71 17.52 8.67 -1.40
N VAL A 72 17.60 8.07 -0.21
CA VAL A 72 18.45 8.55 0.90
C VAL A 72 19.94 8.53 0.58
N ASP A 73 20.39 7.57 -0.24
CA ASP A 73 21.80 7.42 -0.59
C ASP A 73 22.00 7.07 -2.07
N ALA A 74 23.22 7.23 -2.56
CA ALA A 74 23.59 7.00 -3.95
C ALA A 74 23.47 5.51 -4.37
N THR A 75 23.62 4.57 -3.44
CA THR A 75 23.49 3.14 -3.75
C THR A 75 22.04 2.82 -4.06
N GLN A 76 21.11 3.30 -3.25
CA GLN A 76 19.67 3.13 -3.47
C GLN A 76 19.19 3.90 -4.71
N ALA A 77 19.78 5.07 -4.99
CA ALA A 77 19.51 5.81 -6.22
C ALA A 77 19.85 4.98 -7.47
N ARG A 78 20.98 4.30 -7.48
CA ARG A 78 21.36 3.39 -8.59
C ARG A 78 20.36 2.24 -8.74
N VAL A 79 19.90 1.66 -7.65
CA VAL A 79 18.90 0.58 -7.68
C VAL A 79 17.60 1.06 -8.31
N LEU A 80 17.10 2.24 -7.92
CA LEU A 80 15.91 2.84 -8.49
C LEU A 80 16.11 3.16 -9.99
N GLN A 81 17.21 3.80 -10.36
CA GLN A 81 17.52 4.13 -11.76
C GLN A 81 17.60 2.87 -12.64
N GLN A 82 18.26 1.81 -12.17
CA GLN A 82 18.30 0.54 -12.90
C GLN A 82 16.91 -0.09 -13.08
N ALA A 83 16.03 0.05 -12.08
CA ALA A 83 14.67 -0.45 -12.19
C ALA A 83 13.84 0.36 -13.21
N LEU A 84 14.00 1.68 -13.24
CA LEU A 84 13.38 2.54 -14.26
C LEU A 84 13.91 2.25 -15.67
N ALA A 85 15.21 2.04 -15.82
CA ALA A 85 15.81 1.64 -17.11
C ALA A 85 15.29 0.27 -17.59
N LYS A 86 15.09 -0.70 -16.69
CA LYS A 86 14.42 -1.96 -17.04
C LYS A 86 12.97 -1.76 -17.49
N ALA A 87 12.27 -0.83 -16.87
CA ALA A 87 10.89 -0.50 -17.23
C ALA A 87 10.80 0.11 -18.65
N GLU A 88 11.81 0.86 -19.11
CA GLU A 88 11.91 1.37 -20.48
C GLU A 88 11.87 0.23 -21.51
N THR A 89 12.51 -0.90 -21.23
CA THR A 89 12.45 -2.11 -22.06
C THR A 89 11.18 -2.95 -21.84
N GLY A 90 10.22 -2.45 -21.05
CA GLY A 90 8.96 -3.12 -20.74
C GLY A 90 9.07 -4.22 -19.68
N ARG A 91 10.18 -4.30 -18.96
CA ARG A 91 10.39 -5.30 -17.91
C ARG A 91 9.89 -4.79 -16.56
N ARG A 92 9.12 -5.62 -15.88
CA ARG A 92 8.76 -5.40 -14.48
C ARG A 92 9.94 -5.73 -13.58
N SER A 93 10.07 -5.06 -12.45
CA SER A 93 11.10 -5.38 -11.46
C SER A 93 10.57 -5.15 -10.04
N LEU A 94 11.16 -5.88 -9.09
CA LEU A 94 10.93 -5.69 -7.67
C LEU A 94 12.26 -5.28 -7.05
N ILE A 95 12.28 -4.12 -6.40
CA ILE A 95 13.45 -3.61 -5.69
C ILE A 95 13.13 -3.46 -4.21
N ALA A 96 14.18 -3.43 -3.40
CA ALA A 96 14.05 -3.20 -1.96
C ALA A 96 15.00 -2.08 -1.54
N LEU A 97 14.44 -1.02 -1.04
CA LEU A 97 15.16 0.07 -0.43
C LEU A 97 15.14 -0.09 1.10
N ARG A 98 16.19 0.36 1.78
CA ARG A 98 16.33 0.21 3.22
C ARG A 98 16.32 1.56 3.92
N SER A 99 15.60 1.63 5.04
CA SER A 99 15.69 2.73 5.98
C SER A 99 16.58 2.32 7.15
N PRO A 100 17.45 3.20 7.64
CA PRO A 100 18.23 2.95 8.85
C PRO A 100 17.35 2.68 10.09
N THR A 101 16.15 3.24 10.13
CA THR A 101 15.29 3.26 11.32
C THR A 101 14.00 2.45 11.19
N ARG A 102 13.51 2.19 9.99
CA ARG A 102 12.16 1.60 9.77
C ARG A 102 12.13 0.40 8.84
N GLY A 103 13.24 -0.30 8.71
CA GLY A 103 13.27 -1.55 7.97
C GLY A 103 13.26 -1.36 6.44
N ARG A 104 12.60 -2.27 5.73
CA ARG A 104 12.66 -2.41 4.27
C ARG A 104 11.40 -1.88 3.62
N LEU A 105 11.56 -1.09 2.56
CA LEU A 105 10.51 -0.71 1.62
C LEU A 105 10.68 -1.52 0.33
N SER A 106 9.71 -2.35 0.00
CA SER A 106 9.65 -3.06 -1.27
C SER A 106 8.91 -2.21 -2.29
N ILE A 107 9.44 -2.09 -3.51
CA ILE A 107 8.87 -1.31 -4.60
C ILE A 107 8.77 -2.19 -5.84
N ALA A 108 7.55 -2.47 -6.28
CA ALA A 108 7.32 -3.07 -7.58
C ALA A 108 7.28 -1.95 -8.64
N VAL A 109 8.12 -2.07 -9.65
CA VAL A 109 8.22 -1.13 -10.77
C VAL A 109 7.56 -1.78 -11.99
N VAL A 110 6.47 -1.18 -12.47
CA VAL A 110 5.60 -1.73 -13.50
C VAL A 110 5.46 -0.73 -14.64
N PRO A 111 6.01 -1.00 -15.84
CA PRO A 111 5.80 -0.15 -16.99
C PRO A 111 4.34 -0.21 -17.43
N LEU A 112 3.71 0.95 -17.61
CA LEU A 112 2.34 1.07 -18.08
C LEU A 112 2.36 1.28 -19.59
N ARG A 113 2.04 0.23 -20.34
CA ARG A 113 1.92 0.31 -21.79
C ARG A 113 0.47 0.62 -22.15
N SER A 114 0.27 1.62 -22.98
CA SER A 114 -1.02 1.93 -23.58
C SER A 114 -0.81 2.11 -25.08
N GLU A 115 -1.63 1.48 -25.89
CA GLU A 115 -1.63 1.67 -27.36
C GLU A 115 -1.87 3.12 -27.78
N ARG A 116 -2.46 3.90 -26.87
CA ARG A 116 -2.79 5.32 -27.09
C ARG A 116 -1.64 6.29 -26.76
N HIS A 117 -0.56 5.83 -26.12
CA HIS A 117 0.58 6.68 -25.77
C HIS A 117 1.76 6.40 -26.71
N HIS A 118 1.93 7.22 -27.72
CA HIS A 118 3.05 7.21 -28.67
C HIS A 118 4.32 7.90 -28.12
N GLY A 119 4.49 7.95 -26.80
CA GLY A 119 5.63 8.55 -26.11
C GLY A 119 6.21 7.62 -25.05
N ASN A 120 7.11 8.17 -24.23
CA ASN A 120 7.69 7.45 -23.08
C ASN A 120 6.57 7.04 -22.12
N PRO A 121 6.24 5.74 -21.99
CA PRO A 121 5.13 5.32 -21.14
C PRO A 121 5.44 5.63 -19.69
N PRO A 122 4.44 6.03 -18.90
CA PRO A 122 4.63 6.20 -17.47
C PRO A 122 4.88 4.85 -16.79
N VAL A 123 5.48 4.91 -15.60
CA VAL A 123 5.79 3.76 -14.77
C VAL A 123 5.01 3.85 -13.48
N ALA A 124 4.34 2.78 -13.09
CA ALA A 124 3.76 2.66 -11.76
C ALA A 124 4.80 2.08 -10.80
N LEU A 125 4.96 2.72 -9.64
CA LEU A 125 5.73 2.21 -8.52
C LEU A 125 4.76 1.88 -7.39
N VAL A 126 4.66 0.61 -7.05
CA VAL A 126 3.82 0.15 -5.93
C VAL A 126 4.72 -0.10 -4.73
N LEU A 127 4.51 0.67 -3.68
CA LEU A 127 5.29 0.66 -2.45
C LEU A 127 4.60 -0.21 -1.41
N SER A 128 5.34 -1.14 -0.81
CA SER A 128 4.86 -1.97 0.29
C SER A 128 5.92 -2.04 1.38
N ARG A 129 5.52 -1.82 2.63
CA ARG A 129 6.34 -2.14 3.79
C ARG A 129 6.08 -3.57 4.24
N ALA A 130 7.13 -4.23 4.71
CA ALA A 130 7.05 -5.62 5.21
C ALA A 130 6.26 -5.76 6.52
N THR A 131 5.83 -4.66 7.09
CA THR A 131 5.13 -4.65 8.36
C THR A 131 3.83 -3.91 8.20
N VAL A 132 2.77 -4.57 8.48
CA VAL A 132 1.46 -4.01 8.81
C VAL A 132 0.38 -4.51 7.85
N VAL A 133 -0.28 -5.55 8.26
CA VAL A 133 -1.72 -5.62 8.06
C VAL A 133 -2.26 -4.27 8.50
N ASP A 134 -2.94 -3.59 7.61
CA ASP A 134 -3.50 -2.28 7.92
C ASP A 134 -4.38 -2.40 9.17
N ALA A 135 -4.22 -1.47 10.11
CA ALA A 135 -4.92 -1.51 11.38
C ALA A 135 -6.45 -1.54 11.20
N VAL A 136 -6.96 -0.93 10.13
CA VAL A 136 -8.40 -0.92 9.80
C VAL A 136 -8.86 -2.31 9.40
N MET A 137 -8.14 -2.99 8.52
CA MET A 137 -8.50 -4.33 8.08
C MET A 137 -8.37 -5.34 9.20
N LEU A 138 -7.38 -5.18 10.08
CA LEU A 138 -7.26 -6.00 11.28
C LEU A 138 -8.44 -5.78 12.24
N CYS A 139 -8.87 -4.54 12.44
CA CYS A 139 -10.06 -4.22 13.24
C CYS A 139 -11.33 -4.85 12.65
N PHE A 140 -11.54 -4.78 11.33
CA PHE A 140 -12.67 -5.45 10.68
C PHE A 140 -12.60 -6.96 10.84
N PHE A 141 -11.43 -7.57 10.65
CA PHE A 141 -11.20 -8.99 10.88
C PHE A 141 -11.53 -9.36 12.34
N ALA A 142 -11.04 -8.59 13.30
CA ALA A 142 -11.30 -8.79 14.72
C ALA A 142 -12.81 -8.75 15.04
N ARG A 143 -13.52 -7.77 14.50
CA ARG A 143 -14.99 -7.67 14.68
C ARG A 143 -15.73 -8.83 14.04
N THR A 144 -15.37 -9.23 12.84
CA THR A 144 -16.00 -10.33 12.10
C THR A 144 -15.87 -11.66 12.86
N HIS A 145 -14.73 -11.87 13.53
CA HIS A 145 -14.47 -13.10 14.28
C HIS A 145 -14.73 -12.99 15.79
N GLY A 146 -15.30 -11.87 16.26
CA GLY A 146 -15.60 -11.67 17.67
C GLY A 146 -14.36 -11.72 18.57
N LEU A 147 -13.25 -11.14 18.12
CA LEU A 147 -12.02 -11.06 18.91
C LEU A 147 -12.15 -10.01 20.00
N THR A 148 -11.55 -10.29 21.14
CA THR A 148 -11.40 -9.31 22.21
C THR A 148 -10.26 -8.33 21.91
N PRO A 149 -10.19 -7.13 22.52
CA PRO A 149 -9.09 -6.19 22.33
C PRO A 149 -7.71 -6.80 22.59
N SER A 150 -7.57 -7.65 23.61
CA SER A 150 -6.31 -8.34 23.91
C SER A 150 -5.94 -9.35 22.83
N GLU A 151 -6.90 -10.08 22.26
CA GLU A 151 -6.67 -11.00 21.15
C GLU A 151 -6.29 -10.25 19.87
N GLU A 152 -6.95 -9.14 19.56
CA GLU A 152 -6.60 -8.27 18.44
C GLU A 152 -5.16 -7.75 18.57
N GLN A 153 -4.78 -7.29 19.77
CA GLN A 153 -3.42 -6.83 20.04
C GLN A 153 -2.38 -7.95 19.85
N VAL A 154 -2.64 -9.14 20.37
CA VAL A 154 -1.77 -10.32 20.15
C VAL A 154 -1.68 -10.66 18.67
N LEU A 155 -2.80 -10.65 17.94
CA LEU A 155 -2.83 -10.93 16.50
C LEU A 155 -2.03 -9.90 15.70
N SER A 156 -2.14 -8.62 16.02
CA SER A 156 -1.37 -7.55 15.39
C SER A 156 0.14 -7.79 15.50
N ILE A 157 0.61 -8.19 16.68
CA ILE A 157 2.03 -8.45 16.92
C ILE A 157 2.48 -9.76 16.25
N LEU A 158 1.63 -10.80 16.23
CA LEU A 158 1.87 -12.05 15.49
C LEU A 158 2.06 -11.78 13.99
N CYS A 159 1.24 -10.92 13.40
CA CYS A 159 1.35 -10.54 11.99
C CYS A 159 2.66 -9.81 11.67
N GLN A 160 3.32 -9.21 12.66
CA GLN A 160 4.65 -8.62 12.53
C GLN A 160 5.78 -9.66 12.60
N GLY A 161 5.45 -10.95 12.86
CA GLY A 161 6.39 -12.05 12.89
C GLY A 161 7.00 -12.34 14.26
N TYR A 162 6.51 -11.73 15.33
CA TYR A 162 6.99 -11.99 16.68
C TYR A 162 6.49 -13.33 17.23
N SER A 163 7.35 -14.01 17.98
CA SER A 163 7.03 -15.25 18.70
C SER A 163 6.25 -14.99 20.00
N ALA A 164 5.58 -16.00 20.53
CA ALA A 164 4.84 -15.88 21.79
C ALA A 164 5.67 -15.37 22.99
N PRO A 165 6.95 -15.77 23.17
CA PRO A 165 7.80 -15.17 24.19
C PRO A 165 8.09 -13.68 23.97
N GLU A 166 8.34 -13.25 22.73
CA GLU A 166 8.59 -11.86 22.40
C GLU A 166 7.34 -10.98 22.60
N ILE A 167 6.16 -11.50 22.25
CA ILE A 167 4.87 -10.85 22.50
C ILE A 167 4.63 -10.70 24.00
N ALA A 168 4.95 -11.73 24.79
CA ALA A 168 4.81 -11.71 26.24
C ALA A 168 5.63 -10.60 26.88
N VAL A 169 6.86 -10.39 26.39
CA VAL A 169 7.72 -9.28 26.82
C VAL A 169 7.13 -7.94 26.42
N GLN A 170 6.67 -7.77 25.17
CA GLN A 170 6.10 -6.50 24.69
C GLN A 170 4.83 -6.10 25.44
N LEU A 171 3.98 -7.08 25.79
CA LEU A 171 2.72 -6.84 26.47
C LEU A 171 2.83 -6.89 28.00
N ASN A 172 4.01 -7.21 28.52
CA ASN A 172 4.27 -7.40 29.94
C ASN A 172 3.30 -8.42 30.60
N VAL A 173 3.13 -9.58 29.95
CA VAL A 173 2.28 -10.69 30.42
C VAL A 173 3.05 -12.02 30.42
N ALA A 174 2.48 -13.05 31.06
CA ALA A 174 3.08 -14.37 31.00
C ALA A 174 2.98 -14.99 29.59
N VAL A 175 3.97 -15.78 29.19
CA VAL A 175 3.98 -16.53 27.91
C VAL A 175 2.77 -17.48 27.82
N SER A 176 2.34 -18.05 28.93
CA SER A 176 1.12 -18.88 29.03
C SER A 176 -0.13 -18.11 28.66
N THR A 177 -0.23 -16.83 29.03
CA THR A 177 -1.34 -15.94 28.67
C THR A 177 -1.38 -15.70 27.16
N VAL A 178 -0.23 -15.38 26.56
CA VAL A 178 -0.14 -15.21 25.09
C VAL A 178 -0.53 -16.50 24.37
N ARG A 179 -0.05 -17.67 24.84
CA ARG A 179 -0.43 -18.97 24.26
C ARG A 179 -1.93 -19.25 24.37
N SER A 180 -2.58 -18.82 25.48
CA SER A 180 -4.02 -18.92 25.64
C SER A 180 -4.76 -18.03 24.65
N HIS A 181 -4.33 -16.78 24.46
CA HIS A 181 -4.89 -15.91 23.44
C HIS A 181 -4.72 -16.47 22.02
N VAL A 182 -3.54 -17.01 21.69
CA VAL A 182 -3.29 -17.67 20.40
C VAL A 182 -4.22 -18.84 20.16
N ARG A 183 -4.45 -19.67 21.19
CA ARG A 183 -5.40 -20.80 21.09
C ARG A 183 -6.82 -20.30 20.85
N SER A 184 -7.26 -19.29 21.59
CA SER A 184 -8.57 -18.67 21.41
C SER A 184 -8.73 -18.04 20.03
N LEU A 185 -7.70 -17.31 19.55
CA LEU A 185 -7.64 -16.76 18.20
C LEU A 185 -7.85 -17.85 17.14
N CYS A 186 -7.08 -18.94 17.20
CA CYS A 186 -7.20 -20.05 16.27
C CYS A 186 -8.61 -20.69 16.32
N ALA A 187 -9.19 -20.82 17.49
CA ALA A 187 -10.55 -21.37 17.64
C ALA A 187 -11.61 -20.44 17.00
N LYS A 188 -11.55 -19.13 17.29
CA LYS A 188 -12.51 -18.15 16.77
C LYS A 188 -12.41 -17.93 15.27
N THR A 189 -11.22 -18.03 14.71
CA THR A 189 -10.95 -17.85 13.26
C THR A 189 -10.96 -19.16 12.48
N HIS A 190 -11.23 -20.28 13.13
CA HIS A 190 -11.16 -21.64 12.55
C HIS A 190 -9.81 -21.93 11.88
N SER A 191 -8.71 -21.43 12.47
CA SER A 191 -7.36 -21.59 11.93
C SER A 191 -6.65 -22.80 12.56
N ASN A 192 -5.95 -23.59 11.75
CA ASN A 192 -5.16 -24.73 12.19
C ASN A 192 -3.77 -24.32 12.71
N GLY A 193 -3.69 -23.21 13.46
CA GLY A 193 -2.45 -22.70 14.05
C GLY A 193 -2.05 -21.31 13.56
N VAL A 194 -1.00 -20.75 14.14
CA VAL A 194 -0.53 -19.36 13.92
C VAL A 194 -0.26 -19.08 12.46
N ARG A 195 0.38 -20.00 11.74
CA ARG A 195 0.71 -19.80 10.32
C ARG A 195 -0.54 -19.63 9.46
N ALA A 196 -1.56 -20.45 9.68
CA ALA A 196 -2.83 -20.36 8.98
C ALA A 196 -3.58 -19.06 9.35
N LEU A 197 -3.58 -18.71 10.64
CA LEU A 197 -4.17 -17.47 11.14
C LEU A 197 -3.54 -16.22 10.49
N VAL A 198 -2.22 -16.10 10.52
CA VAL A 198 -1.49 -15.00 9.88
C VAL A 198 -1.73 -14.99 8.36
N GLY A 199 -1.82 -16.19 7.73
CA GLY A 199 -2.16 -16.33 6.32
C GLY A 199 -3.54 -15.77 5.96
N GLN A 200 -4.57 -15.98 6.81
CA GLN A 200 -5.90 -15.39 6.60
C GLN A 200 -5.86 -13.87 6.64
N VAL A 201 -5.10 -13.31 7.57
CA VAL A 201 -4.96 -11.86 7.69
C VAL A 201 -4.15 -11.28 6.53
N ALA A 202 -3.14 -11.99 6.05
CA ALA A 202 -2.27 -11.54 4.94
C ALA A 202 -2.99 -11.43 3.59
N VAL A 203 -4.12 -12.10 3.41
CA VAL A 203 -4.93 -12.05 2.17
C VAL A 203 -6.10 -11.07 2.25
N LEU A 204 -6.24 -10.32 3.35
CA LEU A 204 -7.25 -9.28 3.45
C LEU A 204 -7.05 -8.22 2.37
N PRO A 205 -8.13 -7.60 1.86
CA PRO A 205 -8.02 -6.50 0.92
C PRO A 205 -7.11 -5.40 1.47
N PRO A 206 -6.22 -4.82 0.66
CA PRO A 206 -5.29 -3.79 1.10
C PRO A 206 -5.97 -2.42 1.17
N ILE A 207 -7.02 -2.29 1.99
CA ILE A 207 -7.72 -1.03 2.23
C ILE A 207 -7.08 -0.34 3.41
N GLY A 208 -6.59 0.86 3.19
CA GLY A 208 -5.93 1.67 4.19
C GLY A 208 -6.92 2.41 5.09
N ALA A 209 -6.42 2.98 6.16
CA ALA A 209 -7.14 3.96 6.96
C ALA A 209 -7.23 5.27 6.17
N ALA A 210 -8.12 5.33 5.17
CA ALA A 210 -8.50 6.59 4.58
C ALA A 210 -9.21 7.39 5.66
N HIS A 211 -8.60 8.52 6.03
CA HIS A 211 -9.24 9.56 6.84
C HIS A 211 -9.82 9.17 8.23
N LEU A 212 -9.06 8.47 9.05
CA LEU A 212 -9.10 8.85 10.46
C LEU A 212 -8.26 10.14 10.59
N GLN A 213 -8.77 11.21 10.00
CA GLN A 213 -8.28 12.55 10.22
C GLN A 213 -8.34 12.84 11.70
N ASP A 214 -7.27 13.42 12.21
CA ASP A 214 -7.30 14.12 13.48
C ASP A 214 -8.59 14.94 13.60
N PRO A 215 -9.33 14.80 14.71
CA PRO A 215 -10.39 15.74 14.98
C PRO A 215 -9.74 17.12 15.06
N LEU A 216 -10.24 18.01 14.23
CA LEU A 216 -9.87 19.42 14.17
C LEU A 216 -9.65 19.99 15.58
N HIS A 217 -8.47 20.50 15.80
CA HIS A 217 -8.24 21.59 16.76
C HIS A 217 -8.05 22.88 16.01
#